data_f3c4f48fb289359315eeaf129c41b027
#
_entry.id   f3c4f48fb289359315eeaf129c41b027
#
_cell.length_a   1.000
_cell.length_b   1.000
_cell.length_c   1.000
_cell.angle_alpha   90.00
_cell.angle_beta   90.00
_cell.angle_gamma   90.00
#
_symmetry.space_group_name_H-M   'P 1'
#
loop_
_entity.id
_entity.type
_entity.pdbx_description
1 polymer ?
#
loop_
_entity_poly.entity_id
_entity_poly.type
_entity_poly.pdbx_seq_one_letter_code
_entity_poly.pdbx_strand_id
1 'polypeptide(L)'
;MSWKAIARSATGTSHQEQKIPCQDCGNYRIFKDVIVGAVADGAGSAKYSHIGSEIAVETALKYLSRISEYLQKRKRFWENFSRPLSEQEAKKLFTKTVKNVITELTKQAASKDYSVHDLACTLLVFVATPEWVAAMQIGDGFMVVRSQDPEYKLLFEPDKGEFFNETTFVTSVNALEEMQVKVISGKQEFICASTDGLEKVAIRLSDWQPFSPFFKPLEEYLRETDKPEEDDQYVIDFLNFERLNSRTDDDKTLLLCLFEEEI
;
A
#
# COMPACT_ATOMS: atom_id res chain seq x y z
N MET A 1 3.44 12.81 -19.54
CA MET A 1 3.29 12.63 -18.07
C MET A 1 2.70 11.27 -17.80
N SER A 2 3.38 10.42 -17.08
CA SER A 2 2.92 9.06 -16.78
C SER A 2 3.47 8.56 -15.43
N TRP A 3 2.72 7.63 -14.84
CA TRP A 3 3.20 6.88 -13.70
C TRP A 3 4.01 5.66 -14.18
N LYS A 4 5.14 5.42 -13.54
CA LYS A 4 5.85 4.14 -13.51
C LYS A 4 5.60 3.50 -12.16
N ALA A 5 5.40 2.18 -12.09
CA ALA A 5 5.22 1.50 -10.82
C ALA A 5 5.71 0.05 -10.86
N ILE A 6 6.16 -0.45 -9.72
CA ILE A 6 6.53 -1.85 -9.48
C ILE A 6 5.93 -2.27 -8.14
N ALA A 7 5.28 -3.41 -8.09
CA ALA A 7 4.80 -4.04 -6.87
C ALA A 7 5.33 -5.47 -6.77
N ARG A 8 6.06 -5.81 -5.69
CA ARG A 8 6.58 -7.16 -5.44
C ARG A 8 6.50 -7.50 -3.98
N SER A 9 6.21 -8.78 -3.74
CA SER A 9 6.25 -9.39 -2.41
C SER A 9 7.31 -10.50 -2.38
N ALA A 10 7.96 -10.68 -1.25
CA ALA A 10 8.90 -11.76 -1.00
C ALA A 10 8.60 -12.43 0.34
N THR A 11 8.59 -13.75 0.31
CA THR A 11 8.37 -14.56 1.51
C THR A 11 9.50 -14.37 2.51
N GLY A 12 9.17 -14.12 3.75
CA GLY A 12 10.11 -14.01 4.86
C GLY A 12 10.83 -15.32 5.16
N THR A 13 12.02 -15.24 5.71
CA THR A 13 12.83 -16.44 6.02
C THR A 13 12.13 -17.34 7.03
N SER A 14 11.40 -16.78 7.98
CA SER A 14 10.57 -17.50 8.95
C SER A 14 9.48 -18.35 8.25
N HIS A 15 8.78 -17.80 7.27
CA HIS A 15 7.76 -18.52 6.51
C HIS A 15 8.37 -19.53 5.53
N GLN A 16 9.54 -19.22 4.94
CA GLN A 16 10.26 -20.16 4.06
C GLN A 16 10.66 -21.43 4.82
N GLU A 17 11.19 -21.30 6.03
CA GLU A 17 11.55 -22.43 6.90
C GLU A 17 10.34 -23.30 7.28
N GLN A 18 9.20 -22.68 7.50
CA GLN A 18 7.95 -23.35 7.85
C GLN A 18 7.15 -23.82 6.63
N LYS A 19 7.60 -23.50 5.41
CA LYS A 19 6.88 -23.77 4.15
C LYS A 19 5.48 -23.13 4.10
N ILE A 20 5.33 -21.96 4.71
CA ILE A 20 4.14 -21.14 4.67
C ILE A 20 4.25 -20.22 3.43
N PRO A 21 3.19 -20.02 2.63
CA PRO A 21 3.21 -19.07 1.53
C PRO A 21 3.38 -17.63 2.06
N CYS A 22 3.88 -16.74 1.21
CA CYS A 22 3.88 -15.30 1.50
C CYS A 22 2.46 -14.85 1.85
N GLN A 23 2.30 -14.21 2.99
CA GLN A 23 1.01 -13.71 3.48
C GLN A 23 0.76 -12.26 3.05
N ASP A 24 1.76 -11.62 2.51
CA ASP A 24 1.71 -10.28 1.95
C ASP A 24 1.17 -10.25 0.52
N CYS A 25 0.54 -9.14 0.18
CA CYS A 25 0.14 -8.82 -1.19
C CYS A 25 0.30 -7.33 -1.47
N GLY A 26 0.78 -6.98 -2.66
CA GLY A 26 0.82 -5.61 -3.16
C GLY A 26 0.55 -5.55 -4.64
N ASN A 27 -0.24 -4.57 -5.08
CA ASN A 27 -0.54 -4.37 -6.49
C ASN A 27 -0.99 -2.93 -6.78
N TYR A 28 -1.09 -2.56 -8.05
CA TYR A 28 -1.51 -1.22 -8.49
C TYR A 28 -2.28 -1.27 -9.80
N ARG A 29 -2.90 -0.15 -10.16
CA ARG A 29 -3.51 0.09 -11.48
C ARG A 29 -3.30 1.53 -11.89
N ILE A 30 -2.91 1.72 -13.16
CA ILE A 30 -2.67 3.05 -13.75
C ILE A 30 -3.80 3.35 -14.75
N PHE A 31 -4.35 4.56 -14.67
CA PHE A 31 -5.37 5.08 -15.57
C PHE A 31 -4.96 6.48 -16.02
N LYS A 32 -4.30 6.57 -17.17
CA LYS A 32 -3.70 7.82 -17.65
C LYS A 32 -2.73 8.39 -16.61
N ASP A 33 -3.09 9.51 -16.00
CA ASP A 33 -2.33 10.25 -15.00
C ASP A 33 -2.72 9.93 -13.55
N VAL A 34 -3.64 8.98 -13.34
CA VAL A 34 -4.04 8.51 -12.01
C VAL A 34 -3.49 7.13 -11.75
N ILE A 35 -2.90 6.92 -10.57
CA ILE A 35 -2.54 5.60 -10.06
C ILE A 35 -3.31 5.29 -8.79
N VAL A 36 -3.76 4.06 -8.66
CA VAL A 36 -4.26 3.49 -7.42
C VAL A 36 -3.36 2.35 -7.00
N GLY A 37 -2.95 2.31 -5.75
CA GLY A 37 -2.09 1.29 -5.20
C GLY A 37 -2.64 0.74 -3.90
N ALA A 38 -2.34 -0.53 -3.62
CA ALA A 38 -2.71 -1.19 -2.37
C ALA A 38 -1.64 -2.19 -1.95
N VAL A 39 -1.38 -2.26 -0.64
CA VAL A 39 -0.60 -3.31 0.01
C VAL A 39 -1.34 -3.82 1.23
N ALA A 40 -1.17 -5.09 1.54
CA ALA A 40 -1.79 -5.75 2.69
C ALA A 40 -0.84 -6.84 3.22
N ASP A 41 -0.74 -6.92 4.54
CA ASP A 41 -0.05 -7.95 5.28
C ASP A 41 -1.08 -8.88 5.91
N GLY A 42 -0.92 -10.17 5.71
CA GLY A 42 -1.78 -11.20 6.27
C GLY A 42 -1.38 -11.56 7.69
N ALA A 43 -2.31 -11.45 8.64
CA ALA A 43 -2.03 -11.76 10.04
C ALA A 43 -1.40 -13.14 10.23
N GLY A 44 -0.22 -13.22 10.83
CA GLY A 44 0.51 -14.48 11.06
C GLY A 44 -0.26 -15.53 11.90
N SER A 45 -1.23 -15.07 12.70
CA SER A 45 -2.12 -15.95 13.47
C SER A 45 -3.34 -16.47 12.69
N ALA A 46 -3.60 -15.94 11.49
CA ALA A 46 -4.77 -16.30 10.68
C ALA A 46 -4.41 -17.37 9.64
N LYS A 47 -5.22 -18.42 9.59
CA LYS A 47 -4.90 -19.64 8.82
C LYS A 47 -4.81 -19.42 7.30
N TYR A 48 -5.56 -18.48 6.77
CA TYR A 48 -5.69 -18.20 5.35
C TYR A 48 -5.43 -16.71 5.04
N SER A 49 -4.58 -16.07 5.83
CA SER A 49 -4.29 -14.65 5.72
C SER A 49 -3.72 -14.24 4.35
N HIS A 50 -2.93 -15.11 3.70
CA HIS A 50 -2.46 -14.90 2.31
C HIS A 50 -3.61 -14.75 1.30
N ILE A 51 -4.72 -15.50 1.49
CA ILE A 51 -5.94 -15.33 0.69
C ILE A 51 -6.63 -14.02 1.06
N GLY A 52 -6.60 -13.67 2.35
CA GLY A 52 -7.19 -12.44 2.86
C GLY A 52 -6.53 -11.19 2.28
N SER A 53 -5.19 -11.10 2.32
CA SER A 53 -4.41 -10.00 1.77
C SER A 53 -4.61 -9.85 0.24
N GLU A 54 -4.61 -10.96 -0.51
CA GLU A 54 -4.87 -10.96 -1.95
C GLU A 54 -6.27 -10.41 -2.28
N ILE A 55 -7.32 -10.92 -1.60
CA ILE A 55 -8.70 -10.45 -1.79
C ILE A 55 -8.82 -8.98 -1.40
N ALA A 56 -8.19 -8.55 -0.31
CA ALA A 56 -8.26 -7.17 0.14
C ALA A 56 -7.66 -6.21 -0.89
N VAL A 57 -6.45 -6.48 -1.37
CA VAL A 57 -5.76 -5.69 -2.39
C VAL A 57 -6.57 -5.64 -3.68
N GLU A 58 -6.94 -6.79 -4.26
CA GLU A 58 -7.66 -6.83 -5.53
C GLU A 58 -9.05 -6.17 -5.46
N THR A 59 -9.77 -6.34 -4.36
CA THR A 59 -11.07 -5.72 -4.17
C THR A 59 -10.95 -4.20 -4.05
N ALA A 60 -9.99 -3.70 -3.28
CA ALA A 60 -9.73 -2.28 -3.13
C ALA A 60 -9.38 -1.64 -4.47
N LEU A 61 -8.44 -2.22 -5.21
CA LEU A 61 -8.04 -1.75 -6.53
C LEU A 61 -9.19 -1.77 -7.53
N LYS A 62 -9.97 -2.85 -7.58
CA LYS A 62 -11.13 -2.97 -8.48
C LYS A 62 -12.21 -1.92 -8.19
N TYR A 63 -12.44 -1.64 -6.92
CA TYR A 63 -13.42 -0.63 -6.52
C TYR A 63 -12.96 0.78 -6.89
N LEU A 64 -11.73 1.14 -6.54
CA LEU A 64 -11.15 2.46 -6.83
C LEU A 64 -10.97 2.70 -8.33
N SER A 65 -10.60 1.67 -9.09
CA SER A 65 -10.48 1.75 -10.55
C SER A 65 -11.81 2.08 -11.23
N ARG A 66 -12.90 1.45 -10.80
CA ARG A 66 -14.24 1.74 -11.35
C ARG A 66 -14.67 3.18 -11.07
N ILE A 67 -14.36 3.68 -9.90
CA ILE A 67 -14.60 5.08 -9.56
C ILE A 67 -13.76 5.98 -10.44
N SER A 68 -12.47 5.73 -10.58
CA SER A 68 -11.56 6.51 -11.42
C SER A 68 -12.01 6.53 -12.86
N GLU A 69 -12.38 5.38 -13.45
CA GLU A 69 -12.94 5.32 -14.81
C GLU A 69 -14.27 6.05 -14.97
N TYR A 70 -15.18 5.91 -14.01
CA TYR A 70 -16.46 6.62 -14.01
C TYR A 70 -16.26 8.13 -13.96
N LEU A 71 -15.33 8.56 -13.16
CA LEU A 71 -14.98 9.96 -12.96
C LEU A 71 -14.31 10.54 -14.22
N GLN A 72 -13.47 9.78 -14.90
CA GLN A 72 -12.85 10.18 -16.18
C GLN A 72 -13.87 10.28 -17.34
N LYS A 73 -14.87 9.41 -17.39
CA LYS A 73 -15.90 9.42 -18.46
C LYS A 73 -16.85 10.61 -18.38
N ARG A 74 -17.01 11.25 -17.23
CA ARG A 74 -17.81 12.47 -17.08
C ARG A 74 -16.93 13.70 -17.29
N LYS A 75 -16.99 14.35 -18.45
CA LYS A 75 -16.24 15.59 -18.80
C LYS A 75 -16.29 16.72 -17.73
N ARG A 76 -17.32 16.76 -16.88
CA ARG A 76 -17.42 17.64 -15.71
C ARG A 76 -16.46 17.32 -14.58
N PHE A 77 -15.75 16.21 -14.65
CA PHE A 77 -14.95 15.70 -13.56
C PHE A 77 -13.47 16.08 -13.65
N TRP A 78 -12.94 16.39 -14.83
CA TRP A 78 -11.56 16.91 -14.98
C TRP A 78 -11.34 18.21 -14.19
N GLU A 79 -12.35 19.09 -14.16
CA GLU A 79 -12.32 20.30 -13.32
C GLU A 79 -12.31 19.98 -11.80
N ASN A 80 -12.79 18.80 -11.41
CA ASN A 80 -12.84 18.37 -10.00
C ASN A 80 -11.65 17.52 -9.55
N PHE A 81 -10.86 16.90 -10.48
CA PHE A 81 -9.64 16.18 -10.12
C PHE A 81 -8.43 17.13 -9.93
N SER A 82 -8.49 18.32 -10.47
CA SER A 82 -7.48 19.36 -10.21
C SER A 82 -7.49 19.86 -8.76
N ARG A 83 -8.56 19.62 -8.00
CA ARG A 83 -8.57 19.91 -6.58
C ARG A 83 -8.37 18.65 -5.75
N PRO A 84 -7.60 18.73 -4.65
CA PRO A 84 -7.50 17.63 -3.69
C PRO A 84 -8.89 17.27 -3.14
N LEU A 85 -9.08 15.99 -2.82
CA LEU A 85 -10.22 15.59 -2.01
C LEU A 85 -10.15 16.28 -0.65
N SER A 86 -11.27 16.68 -0.11
CA SER A 86 -11.34 17.01 1.31
C SER A 86 -11.18 15.72 2.14
N GLU A 87 -10.73 15.83 3.38
CA GLU A 87 -10.61 14.68 4.28
C GLU A 87 -11.93 13.91 4.43
N GLN A 88 -13.08 14.63 4.44
CA GLN A 88 -14.39 14.00 4.49
C GLN A 88 -14.73 13.21 3.22
N GLU A 89 -14.36 13.72 2.05
CA GLU A 89 -14.54 13.01 0.76
C GLU A 89 -13.66 11.77 0.71
N ALA A 90 -12.39 11.89 1.10
CA ALA A 90 -11.46 10.78 1.19
C ALA A 90 -11.95 9.73 2.20
N LYS A 91 -12.38 10.15 3.40
CA LYS A 91 -12.92 9.24 4.42
C LYS A 91 -14.16 8.48 3.92
N LYS A 92 -15.08 9.17 3.21
CA LYS A 92 -16.25 8.52 2.59
C LYS A 92 -15.85 7.52 1.51
N LEU A 93 -14.87 7.87 0.67
CA LEU A 93 -14.35 7.00 -0.38
C LEU A 93 -13.77 5.73 0.23
N PHE A 94 -12.82 5.87 1.14
CA PHE A 94 -12.12 4.75 1.75
C PHE A 94 -13.02 3.90 2.65
N THR A 95 -13.96 4.51 3.39
CA THR A 95 -14.99 3.74 4.12
C THR A 95 -15.77 2.81 3.20
N LYS A 96 -16.14 3.27 2.00
CA LYS A 96 -16.83 2.42 1.01
C LYS A 96 -15.89 1.33 0.47
N THR A 97 -14.62 1.67 0.22
CA THR A 97 -13.61 0.70 -0.22
C THR A 97 -13.47 -0.42 0.80
N VAL A 98 -13.24 -0.10 2.07
CA VAL A 98 -13.10 -1.07 3.17
C VAL A 98 -14.36 -1.92 3.33
N LYS A 99 -15.56 -1.33 3.28
CA LYS A 99 -16.81 -2.09 3.33
C LYS A 99 -16.96 -3.10 2.19
N ASN A 100 -16.50 -2.76 0.98
CA ASN A 100 -16.46 -3.72 -0.13
C ASN A 100 -15.45 -4.84 0.14
N VAL A 101 -14.27 -4.53 0.67
CA VAL A 101 -13.27 -5.52 1.06
C VAL A 101 -13.84 -6.48 2.11
N ILE A 102 -14.41 -5.97 3.19
CA ILE A 102 -15.06 -6.80 4.23
C ILE A 102 -16.15 -7.69 3.63
N THR A 103 -16.95 -7.16 2.70
CA THR A 103 -17.99 -7.92 2.02
C THR A 103 -17.42 -9.08 1.23
N GLU A 104 -16.35 -8.89 0.46
CA GLU A 104 -15.73 -9.95 -0.34
C GLU A 104 -15.00 -10.98 0.55
N LEU A 105 -14.31 -10.54 1.62
CA LEU A 105 -13.74 -11.45 2.63
C LEU A 105 -14.81 -12.32 3.29
N THR A 106 -15.94 -11.72 3.66
CA THR A 106 -17.08 -12.46 4.26
C THR A 106 -17.67 -13.48 3.29
N LYS A 107 -17.81 -13.13 2.00
CA LYS A 107 -18.27 -14.06 0.96
C LYS A 107 -17.29 -15.21 0.77
N GLN A 108 -15.99 -14.93 0.74
CA GLN A 108 -14.96 -15.95 0.61
C GLN A 108 -15.01 -16.91 1.79
N ALA A 109 -15.06 -16.38 3.01
CA ALA A 109 -15.16 -17.18 4.22
C ALA A 109 -16.39 -18.11 4.19
N ALA A 110 -17.57 -17.56 3.87
CA ALA A 110 -18.81 -18.34 3.76
C ALA A 110 -18.75 -19.42 2.66
N SER A 111 -18.11 -19.13 1.51
CA SER A 111 -18.00 -20.07 0.39
C SER A 111 -17.09 -21.26 0.67
N LYS A 112 -16.16 -21.13 1.61
CA LYS A 112 -15.13 -22.12 1.97
C LYS A 112 -15.31 -22.71 3.36
N ASP A 113 -16.34 -22.30 4.07
CA ASP A 113 -16.58 -22.66 5.49
C ASP A 113 -15.39 -22.26 6.40
N TYR A 114 -14.84 -21.05 6.16
CA TYR A 114 -13.81 -20.43 6.98
C TYR A 114 -14.45 -19.45 7.97
N SER A 115 -13.75 -19.18 9.08
CA SER A 115 -14.00 -17.96 9.85
C SER A 115 -13.51 -16.74 9.05
N VAL A 116 -14.22 -15.61 9.11
CA VAL A 116 -13.74 -14.37 8.53
C VAL A 116 -12.41 -13.93 9.16
N HIS A 117 -12.17 -14.29 10.42
CA HIS A 117 -10.90 -14.03 11.12
C HIS A 117 -9.73 -14.85 10.58
N ASP A 118 -9.97 -15.98 9.90
CA ASP A 118 -8.93 -16.75 9.22
C ASP A 118 -8.38 -16.02 7.97
N LEU A 119 -9.04 -14.95 7.53
CA LEU A 119 -8.67 -14.09 6.43
C LEU A 119 -8.16 -12.70 6.90
N ALA A 120 -7.78 -12.58 8.18
CA ALA A 120 -7.37 -11.31 8.74
C ALA A 120 -6.12 -10.78 8.04
N CYS A 121 -6.17 -9.49 7.67
CA CYS A 121 -5.06 -8.77 7.04
C CYS A 121 -5.14 -7.27 7.34
N THR A 122 -4.01 -6.60 7.23
CA THR A 122 -3.93 -5.14 7.19
C THR A 122 -4.37 -4.63 5.82
N LEU A 123 -4.47 -3.33 5.64
CA LEU A 123 -4.70 -2.73 4.33
C LEU A 123 -4.24 -1.27 4.29
N LEU A 124 -3.31 -0.97 3.41
CA LEU A 124 -2.93 0.38 3.03
C LEU A 124 -3.28 0.60 1.57
N VAL A 125 -4.02 1.67 1.27
CA VAL A 125 -4.51 1.99 -0.08
C VAL A 125 -4.33 3.47 -0.37
N PHE A 126 -3.97 3.80 -1.60
CA PHE A 126 -3.92 5.20 -2.03
C PHE A 126 -4.47 5.41 -3.44
N VAL A 127 -4.85 6.65 -3.69
CA VAL A 127 -5.13 7.21 -5.02
C VAL A 127 -4.21 8.41 -5.18
N ALA A 128 -3.42 8.42 -6.25
CA ALA A 128 -2.52 9.53 -6.56
C ALA A 128 -2.80 10.09 -7.96
N THR A 129 -2.76 11.39 -8.06
CA THR A 129 -2.88 12.19 -9.27
C THR A 129 -1.63 13.10 -9.38
N PRO A 130 -1.42 13.83 -10.48
CA PRO A 130 -0.37 14.84 -10.55
C PRO A 130 -0.49 15.96 -9.51
N GLU A 131 -1.70 16.16 -8.96
CA GLU A 131 -2.02 17.33 -8.13
C GLU A 131 -2.16 16.99 -6.63
N TRP A 132 -2.42 15.73 -6.29
CA TRP A 132 -2.68 15.32 -4.92
C TRP A 132 -2.58 13.80 -4.73
N VAL A 133 -2.38 13.40 -3.49
CA VAL A 133 -2.48 11.99 -3.03
C VAL A 133 -3.49 11.92 -1.91
N ALA A 134 -4.38 10.93 -1.96
CA ALA A 134 -5.22 10.53 -0.85
C ALA A 134 -4.91 9.07 -0.49
N ALA A 135 -4.73 8.79 0.79
CA ALA A 135 -4.40 7.46 1.27
C ALA A 135 -5.16 7.11 2.55
N MET A 136 -5.33 5.82 2.78
CA MET A 136 -5.84 5.27 4.03
C MET A 136 -5.01 4.08 4.48
N GLN A 137 -4.99 3.86 5.80
CA GLN A 137 -4.30 2.76 6.45
C GLN A 137 -5.18 2.15 7.54
N ILE A 138 -5.23 0.81 7.56
CA ILE A 138 -5.70 -0.04 8.66
C ILE A 138 -4.56 -1.03 8.91
N GLY A 139 -3.97 -1.00 10.10
CA GLY A 139 -2.79 -1.79 10.47
C GLY A 139 -1.52 -0.93 10.50
N ASP A 140 -0.38 -1.57 10.38
CA ASP A 140 0.96 -1.07 10.73
C ASP A 140 1.94 -0.99 9.55
N GLY A 141 1.48 -1.16 8.32
CA GLY A 141 2.26 -0.83 7.14
C GLY A 141 2.68 0.65 7.11
N PHE A 142 3.51 1.04 6.17
CA PHE A 142 3.93 2.44 6.05
C PHE A 142 3.84 2.95 4.61
N MET A 143 3.67 4.26 4.48
CA MET A 143 3.69 4.95 3.20
C MET A 143 4.60 6.16 3.28
N VAL A 144 5.56 6.23 2.35
CA VAL A 144 6.49 7.33 2.21
C VAL A 144 6.24 8.04 0.88
N VAL A 145 6.26 9.36 0.91
CA VAL A 145 6.12 10.21 -0.28
C VAL A 145 7.29 11.17 -0.41
N ARG A 146 7.59 11.59 -1.63
CA ARG A 146 8.52 12.68 -1.92
C ARG A 146 7.93 13.57 -3.02
N SER A 147 7.88 14.85 -2.73
CA SER A 147 7.54 15.90 -3.71
C SER A 147 8.78 16.34 -4.50
N GLN A 148 8.77 17.53 -5.08
CA GLN A 148 9.98 18.13 -5.66
C GLN A 148 11.10 18.42 -4.64
N ASP A 149 10.74 18.51 -3.37
CA ASP A 149 11.68 18.57 -2.26
C ASP A 149 12.44 17.23 -2.16
N PRO A 150 13.76 17.21 -1.95
CA PRO A 150 14.54 15.99 -1.82
C PRO A 150 14.23 15.16 -0.56
N GLU A 151 13.43 15.68 0.36
CA GLU A 151 13.08 14.99 1.60
C GLU A 151 11.94 13.98 1.41
N TYR A 152 12.17 12.75 1.85
CA TYR A 152 11.13 11.73 1.98
C TYR A 152 10.31 12.00 3.25
N LYS A 153 8.99 11.86 3.16
CA LYS A 153 8.06 12.11 4.28
C LYS A 153 7.21 10.88 4.54
N LEU A 154 7.18 10.44 5.79
CA LEU A 154 6.27 9.40 6.24
C LEU A 154 4.85 9.97 6.28
N LEU A 155 3.90 9.28 5.64
CA LEU A 155 2.54 9.78 5.51
C LEU A 155 1.72 9.50 6.77
N PHE A 156 1.82 8.31 7.31
CA PHE A 156 1.16 7.91 8.55
C PHE A 156 2.21 7.73 9.64
N GLU A 157 2.08 8.50 10.71
CA GLU A 157 2.88 8.29 11.90
C GLU A 157 2.16 7.28 12.79
N PRO A 158 2.88 6.32 13.38
CA PRO A 158 2.30 5.41 14.34
C PRO A 158 1.66 6.19 15.49
N ASP A 159 0.46 5.78 15.87
CA ASP A 159 -0.22 6.38 17.02
C ASP A 159 0.56 6.07 18.29
N LYS A 160 1.05 7.10 19.01
CA LYS A 160 1.86 6.96 20.23
C LYS A 160 1.01 6.67 21.47
N GLY A 161 -0.19 6.09 21.30
CA GLY A 161 -1.12 5.75 22.38
C GLY A 161 -0.65 4.58 23.25
N GLU A 162 -1.26 4.43 24.43
CA GLU A 162 -0.93 3.39 25.43
C GLU A 162 -1.16 1.93 24.99
N PHE A 163 -1.77 1.70 23.81
CA PHE A 163 -2.12 0.36 23.30
C PHE A 163 -1.26 -0.05 22.08
N PHE A 164 0.01 0.16 22.16
CA PHE A 164 1.03 -0.05 21.10
C PHE A 164 1.19 -1.50 20.58
N ASN A 165 0.42 -2.47 21.04
CA ASN A 165 0.73 -3.89 20.85
C ASN A 165 -0.33 -4.71 20.11
N GLU A 166 -1.38 -4.13 19.56
CA GLU A 166 -2.36 -4.88 18.78
C GLU A 166 -2.59 -4.25 17.41
N THR A 167 -2.10 -4.90 16.35
CA THR A 167 -2.39 -4.51 14.97
C THR A 167 -3.87 -4.68 14.68
N THR A 168 -4.50 -3.62 14.17
CA THR A 168 -5.89 -3.69 13.70
C THR A 168 -5.95 -4.26 12.30
N PHE A 169 -6.79 -5.27 12.09
CA PHE A 169 -7.01 -5.87 10.77
C PHE A 169 -8.32 -5.39 10.14
N VAL A 170 -8.45 -5.52 8.82
CA VAL A 170 -9.68 -5.17 8.09
C VAL A 170 -10.90 -5.94 8.61
N THR A 171 -10.69 -7.16 9.14
CA THR A 171 -11.73 -8.00 9.73
C THR A 171 -12.05 -7.68 11.19
N SER A 172 -11.34 -6.74 11.82
CA SER A 172 -11.59 -6.31 13.20
C SER A 172 -12.89 -5.51 13.29
N VAL A 173 -13.59 -5.60 14.43
CA VAL A 173 -14.86 -4.91 14.65
C VAL A 173 -14.71 -3.39 14.58
N ASN A 174 -13.58 -2.87 15.08
CA ASN A 174 -13.23 -1.45 15.11
C ASN A 174 -12.44 -0.97 13.87
N ALA A 175 -12.29 -1.78 12.81
CA ALA A 175 -11.47 -1.46 11.64
C ALA A 175 -11.76 -0.10 11.00
N LEU A 176 -13.04 0.32 10.94
CA LEU A 176 -13.42 1.61 10.38
C LEU A 176 -13.18 2.79 11.33
N GLU A 177 -13.11 2.54 12.62
CA GLU A 177 -12.81 3.54 13.66
C GLU A 177 -11.31 3.83 13.68
N GLU A 178 -10.50 2.77 13.59
CA GLU A 178 -9.03 2.83 13.55
C GLU A 178 -8.47 3.22 12.16
N MET A 179 -9.32 3.30 11.14
CA MET A 179 -8.89 3.69 9.81
C MET A 179 -8.34 5.13 9.79
N GLN A 180 -7.06 5.27 9.56
CA GLN A 180 -6.41 6.54 9.33
C GLN A 180 -6.61 6.98 7.88
N VAL A 181 -6.82 8.28 7.65
CA VAL A 181 -6.97 8.85 6.30
C VAL A 181 -6.17 10.13 6.22
N LYS A 182 -5.39 10.29 5.15
CA LYS A 182 -4.67 11.54 4.86
C LYS A 182 -4.86 11.96 3.41
N VAL A 183 -4.87 13.27 3.19
CA VAL A 183 -4.84 13.89 1.86
C VAL A 183 -3.70 14.89 1.82
N ILE A 184 -2.85 14.78 0.82
CA ILE A 184 -1.74 15.70 0.56
C ILE A 184 -2.03 16.43 -0.74
N SER A 185 -2.01 17.75 -0.69
CA SER A 185 -2.05 18.61 -1.87
C SER A 185 -0.67 18.77 -2.49
N GLY A 186 -0.63 18.99 -3.78
CA GLY A 186 0.59 19.15 -4.55
C GLY A 186 1.13 17.83 -5.10
N LYS A 187 1.98 17.97 -6.10
CA LYS A 187 2.61 16.86 -6.82
C LYS A 187 3.52 16.05 -5.90
N GLN A 188 3.27 14.77 -5.85
CA GLN A 188 4.21 13.80 -5.28
C GLN A 188 4.88 13.05 -6.43
N GLU A 189 6.21 13.15 -6.51
CA GLU A 189 6.99 12.52 -7.59
C GLU A 189 7.24 11.05 -7.29
N PHE A 190 7.45 10.71 -6.03
CA PHE A 190 7.72 9.35 -5.60
C PHE A 190 6.76 8.95 -4.48
N ILE A 191 6.27 7.71 -4.56
CA ILE A 191 5.43 7.07 -3.56
C ILE A 191 5.98 5.67 -3.32
N CYS A 192 6.20 5.34 -2.05
CA CYS A 192 6.52 3.98 -1.60
C CYS A 192 5.49 3.55 -0.56
N ALA A 193 4.78 2.45 -0.83
CA ALA A 193 3.92 1.80 0.15
C ALA A 193 4.47 0.40 0.46
N SER A 194 4.45 0.00 1.71
CA SER A 194 5.04 -1.25 2.18
C SER A 194 4.27 -1.82 3.37
N THR A 195 4.36 -3.12 3.54
CA THR A 195 4.03 -3.82 4.78
C THR A 195 5.11 -3.58 5.84
N ASP A 196 4.86 -3.94 7.09
CA ASP A 196 5.75 -3.66 8.23
C ASP A 196 7.07 -4.46 8.19
N GLY A 197 7.13 -5.56 7.42
CA GLY A 197 8.35 -6.35 7.25
C GLY A 197 9.58 -5.56 6.79
N LEU A 198 9.39 -4.36 6.21
CA LEU A 198 10.47 -3.44 5.84
C LEU A 198 10.64 -2.25 6.78
N GLU A 199 9.77 -2.08 7.79
CA GLU A 199 9.75 -0.90 8.65
C GLU A 199 11.12 -0.63 9.30
N LYS A 200 11.72 -1.67 9.93
CA LYS A 200 13.00 -1.56 10.67
C LYS A 200 14.20 -1.14 9.83
N VAL A 201 14.10 -1.25 8.50
CA VAL A 201 15.18 -0.88 7.57
C VAL A 201 14.87 0.39 6.78
N ALA A 202 13.60 0.69 6.60
CA ALA A 202 13.12 1.83 5.83
C ALA A 202 12.83 3.06 6.70
N ILE A 203 12.44 2.86 7.96
CA ILE A 203 12.05 3.93 8.89
C ILE A 203 13.01 3.94 10.08
N ARG A 204 13.51 5.11 10.42
CA ARG A 204 14.30 5.34 11.62
C ARG A 204 13.37 5.50 12.82
N LEU A 205 13.21 4.42 13.59
CA LEU A 205 12.20 4.32 14.66
C LEU A 205 12.39 5.31 15.82
N SER A 206 13.59 5.91 15.96
CA SER A 206 13.86 6.89 17.04
C SER A 206 13.11 8.20 16.87
N ASP A 207 12.79 8.59 15.65
CA ASP A 207 12.14 9.86 15.30
C ASP A 207 11.10 9.72 14.16
N TRP A 208 10.80 8.49 13.76
CA TRP A 208 9.85 8.15 12.71
C TRP A 208 10.14 8.84 11.37
N GLN A 209 11.41 9.02 11.05
CA GLN A 209 11.81 9.59 9.78
C GLN A 209 12.19 8.53 8.76
N PRO A 210 11.79 8.68 7.49
CA PRO A 210 12.24 7.82 6.41
C PRO A 210 13.77 7.79 6.32
N PHE A 211 14.34 6.61 6.17
CA PHE A 211 15.77 6.43 5.98
C PHE A 211 16.12 6.59 4.48
N SER A 212 16.48 7.80 4.07
CA SER A 212 16.75 8.15 2.66
C SER A 212 17.65 7.17 1.92
N PRO A 213 18.71 6.57 2.53
CA PRO A 213 19.54 5.58 1.84
C PRO A 213 18.81 4.29 1.45
N PHE A 214 17.64 4.00 2.04
CA PHE A 214 16.76 2.90 1.62
C PHE A 214 15.97 3.27 0.37
N PHE A 215 15.37 4.46 0.31
CA PHE A 215 14.46 4.86 -0.77
C PHE A 215 15.18 5.34 -2.02
N LYS A 216 16.29 6.07 -1.86
CA LYS A 216 16.99 6.72 -2.98
C LYS A 216 17.42 5.74 -4.09
N PRO A 217 18.07 4.61 -3.81
CA PRO A 217 18.44 3.65 -4.87
C PRO A 217 17.22 3.04 -5.58
N LEU A 218 16.12 2.80 -4.84
CA LEU A 218 14.88 2.26 -5.39
C LEU A 218 14.18 3.27 -6.32
N GLU A 219 14.19 4.55 -5.94
CA GLU A 219 13.68 5.62 -6.78
C GLU A 219 14.53 5.82 -8.04
N GLU A 220 15.87 5.84 -7.90
CA GLU A 220 16.81 5.95 -9.02
C GLU A 220 16.59 4.79 -10.01
N TYR A 221 16.51 3.56 -9.50
CA TYR A 221 16.22 2.39 -10.32
C TYR A 221 14.89 2.54 -11.09
N LEU A 222 13.80 2.92 -10.41
CA LEU A 222 12.51 3.08 -11.05
C LEU A 222 12.54 4.22 -12.11
N ARG A 223 13.35 5.25 -11.89
CA ARG A 223 13.54 6.35 -12.84
C ARG A 223 14.27 5.90 -14.11
N GLU A 224 15.30 5.09 -13.97
CA GLU A 224 16.13 4.59 -15.07
C GLU A 224 15.45 3.45 -15.87
N THR A 225 14.48 2.78 -15.28
CA THR A 225 13.78 1.64 -15.89
C THR A 225 12.72 2.12 -16.88
N ASP A 226 12.83 1.71 -18.14
CA ASP A 226 11.84 2.06 -19.19
C ASP A 226 10.55 1.24 -19.06
N LYS A 227 10.66 -0.02 -18.64
CA LYS A 227 9.56 -0.99 -18.55
C LYS A 227 9.51 -1.64 -17.17
N PRO A 228 9.03 -0.92 -16.16
CA PRO A 228 9.06 -1.40 -14.78
C PRO A 228 8.26 -2.70 -14.55
N GLU A 229 7.27 -3.01 -15.40
CA GLU A 229 6.49 -4.25 -15.31
C GLU A 229 7.27 -5.47 -15.81
N GLU A 230 8.23 -5.28 -16.73
CA GLU A 230 9.07 -6.35 -17.29
C GLU A 230 10.41 -6.48 -16.54
N ASP A 231 10.95 -5.36 -16.04
CA ASP A 231 12.26 -5.23 -15.41
C ASP A 231 12.13 -5.13 -13.87
N ASP A 232 11.56 -6.13 -13.24
CA ASP A 232 11.32 -6.12 -11.79
C ASP A 232 12.35 -6.92 -10.98
N GLN A 233 13.29 -7.57 -11.67
CA GLN A 233 14.27 -8.48 -11.06
C GLN A 233 15.11 -7.78 -9.99
N TYR A 234 15.44 -6.50 -10.19
CA TYR A 234 16.18 -5.74 -9.18
C TYR A 234 15.41 -5.63 -7.86
N VAL A 235 14.09 -5.39 -7.91
CA VAL A 235 13.26 -5.30 -6.70
C VAL A 235 13.11 -6.67 -6.05
N ILE A 236 12.97 -7.73 -6.85
CA ILE A 236 12.93 -9.12 -6.36
C ILE A 236 14.24 -9.46 -5.65
N ASP A 237 15.39 -9.18 -6.29
CA ASP A 237 16.72 -9.44 -5.71
C ASP A 237 16.96 -8.62 -4.45
N PHE A 238 16.52 -7.36 -4.45
CA PHE A 238 16.58 -6.49 -3.28
C PHE A 238 15.79 -7.06 -2.10
N LEU A 239 14.54 -7.50 -2.32
CA LEU A 239 13.69 -8.07 -1.27
C LEU A 239 14.24 -9.41 -0.73
N ASN A 240 15.01 -10.14 -1.54
CA ASN A 240 15.63 -11.40 -1.16
C ASN A 240 17.10 -11.26 -0.72
N PHE A 241 17.64 -10.02 -0.68
CA PHE A 241 19.03 -9.80 -0.35
C PHE A 241 19.37 -10.26 1.07
N GLU A 242 20.44 -11.03 1.24
CA GLU A 242 20.85 -11.65 2.51
C GLU A 242 20.96 -10.62 3.65
N ARG A 243 21.53 -9.44 3.36
CA ARG A 243 21.67 -8.37 4.35
C ARG A 243 20.31 -7.80 4.79
N LEU A 244 19.30 -7.82 3.92
CA LEU A 244 17.93 -7.44 4.28
C LEU A 244 17.31 -8.54 5.15
N ASN A 245 17.43 -9.78 4.74
CA ASN A 245 16.92 -10.94 5.47
C ASN A 245 17.58 -11.12 6.85
N SER A 246 18.81 -10.61 7.06
CA SER A 246 19.44 -10.56 8.39
C SER A 246 18.81 -9.51 9.33
N ARG A 247 17.95 -8.63 8.84
CA ARG A 247 17.29 -7.55 9.60
C ARG A 247 15.81 -7.81 9.87
N THR A 248 15.21 -8.65 9.04
CA THR A 248 13.80 -9.03 9.15
C THR A 248 13.62 -10.45 8.64
N ASP A 249 12.87 -11.25 9.35
CA ASP A 249 12.50 -12.63 8.99
C ASP A 249 11.06 -12.73 8.47
N ASP A 250 10.36 -11.58 8.41
CA ASP A 250 8.98 -11.45 7.98
C ASP A 250 8.82 -11.37 6.46
N ASP A 251 7.59 -11.57 5.99
CA ASP A 251 7.21 -11.27 4.61
C ASP A 251 7.44 -9.79 4.31
N LYS A 252 7.70 -9.48 3.07
CA LYS A 252 8.05 -8.10 2.64
C LYS A 252 7.34 -7.76 1.37
N THR A 253 6.56 -6.70 1.39
CA THR A 253 5.92 -6.15 0.19
C THR A 253 6.35 -4.72 -0.04
N LEU A 254 6.73 -4.43 -1.28
CA LEU A 254 7.14 -3.11 -1.73
C LEU A 254 6.35 -2.71 -2.98
N LEU A 255 5.66 -1.59 -2.90
CA LEU A 255 5.02 -0.92 -4.02
C LEU A 255 5.69 0.44 -4.21
N LEU A 256 6.39 0.59 -5.33
CA LEU A 256 7.09 1.82 -5.74
C LEU A 256 6.33 2.47 -6.88
N CYS A 257 6.15 3.79 -6.82
CA CYS A 257 5.53 4.56 -7.89
C CYS A 257 6.34 5.85 -8.13
N LEU A 258 6.57 6.16 -9.38
CA LEU A 258 7.25 7.38 -9.83
C LEU A 258 6.37 8.09 -10.85
N PHE A 259 6.17 9.39 -10.67
CA PHE A 259 5.48 10.24 -11.63
C PHE A 259 6.50 11.07 -12.41
N GLU A 260 6.56 10.85 -13.73
CA GLU A 260 7.47 11.57 -14.62
C GLU A 260 6.71 12.51 -15.57
N GLU A 261 7.25 13.71 -15.73
CA GLU A 261 6.84 14.60 -16.81
C GLU A 261 7.58 14.17 -18.08
N GLU A 262 6.84 13.92 -19.16
CA GLU A 262 7.47 13.79 -20.48
C GLU A 262 8.14 15.13 -20.83
N ILE A 263 9.45 15.06 -21.08
CA ILE A 263 10.27 16.19 -21.51
C ILE A 263 9.94 16.55 -22.96
#